data_336ecc04ddad88ffcad1bd51eb77e772
#
_entry.id   336ecc04ddad88ffcad1bd51eb77e772
#
_cell.length_a   1.000
_cell.length_b   1.000
_cell.length_c   1.000
_cell.angle_alpha   90.00
_cell.angle_beta   90.00
_cell.angle_gamma   90.00
#
_symmetry.space_group_name_H-M   'P 1'
#
loop_
_entity.id
_entity.type
_entity.pdbx_description
1 polymer ?
#
loop_
_entity_poly.entity_id
_entity_poly.type
_entity_poly.pdbx_seq_one_letter_code
_entity_poly.pdbx_strand_id
1 'polypeptide(L)'
;MKFNVACIQLTCTNKVEENLQSITDYANEAIKAGAEFILTPENSSLFSLDGKELLAKCEGYENNSFIQSMQKLSKSKKKWILIGGMPIKVSSSKLVNRSILINKSGEIVKTYDKMHMFDVVLSSTEQYQESEKYLPGQEIAIANLPWGKLGMSICYDLRFPKMYRKMAKLGCIFLSVPSAFTKTTGEKHWHTLLQARAIENFSYVFAPAQTGTHFNKRQTFGHSLIISPDGVILAEKKSGTGFILAEIDGSLPDILRKKIPSLHLD
;
A
#
# COMPACT_ATOMS: atom_id res chain seq x y z
N MET A 1 14.86 -6.59 -16.39
CA MET A 1 13.59 -6.31 -17.11
C MET A 1 13.06 -4.99 -16.58
N LYS A 2 12.72 -4.05 -17.46
CA LYS A 2 12.21 -2.73 -17.10
C LYS A 2 10.68 -2.69 -17.21
N PHE A 3 10.02 -1.93 -16.33
CA PHE A 3 8.56 -1.72 -16.33
C PHE A 3 8.22 -0.46 -15.55
N ASN A 4 7.00 0.08 -15.75
CA ASN A 4 6.56 1.30 -15.08
C ASN A 4 5.59 1.00 -13.94
N VAL A 5 5.86 1.58 -12.76
CA VAL A 5 5.00 1.51 -11.57
C VAL A 5 4.37 2.85 -11.29
N ALA A 6 3.08 2.86 -11.00
CA ALA A 6 2.36 4.04 -10.53
C ALA A 6 1.85 3.85 -9.11
N CYS A 7 2.09 4.84 -8.25
CA CYS A 7 1.49 4.96 -6.93
C CYS A 7 0.44 6.08 -6.94
N ILE A 8 -0.83 5.74 -6.67
CA ILE A 8 -1.92 6.70 -6.59
C ILE A 8 -1.93 7.34 -5.20
N GLN A 9 -2.15 8.66 -5.14
CA GLN A 9 -2.37 9.45 -3.93
C GLN A 9 -3.80 9.94 -3.87
N LEU A 10 -4.50 9.68 -2.75
CA LEU A 10 -5.92 9.95 -2.60
C LEU A 10 -6.25 10.72 -1.32
N THR A 11 -7.42 11.34 -1.32
CA THR A 11 -8.11 11.78 -0.11
C THR A 11 -9.47 11.06 -0.08
N CYS A 12 -9.45 9.81 0.38
CA CYS A 12 -10.66 9.00 0.40
C CYS A 12 -11.70 9.51 1.39
N THR A 13 -12.96 9.32 1.01
CA THR A 13 -14.15 9.66 1.80
C THR A 13 -14.79 8.40 2.39
N ASN A 14 -15.92 8.58 3.08
CA ASN A 14 -16.77 7.49 3.57
C ASN A 14 -17.82 7.03 2.54
N LYS A 15 -17.58 7.28 1.25
CA LYS A 15 -18.43 6.86 0.14
C LYS A 15 -17.61 6.01 -0.84
N VAL A 16 -17.96 4.75 -0.94
CA VAL A 16 -17.21 3.76 -1.74
C VAL A 16 -17.19 4.14 -3.22
N GLU A 17 -18.32 4.62 -3.74
CA GLU A 17 -18.49 4.97 -5.14
C GLU A 17 -17.60 6.16 -5.54
N GLU A 18 -17.50 7.20 -4.69
CA GLU A 18 -16.63 8.37 -4.94
C GLU A 18 -15.15 7.95 -4.95
N ASN A 19 -14.75 7.06 -4.03
CA ASN A 19 -13.39 6.57 -3.96
C ASN A 19 -13.06 5.70 -5.17
N LEU A 20 -13.97 4.81 -5.57
CA LEU A 20 -13.81 3.95 -6.76
C LEU A 20 -13.69 4.79 -8.04
N GLN A 21 -14.49 5.84 -8.18
CA GLN A 21 -14.41 6.74 -9.33
C GLN A 21 -13.04 7.43 -9.38
N SER A 22 -12.58 8.01 -8.27
CA SER A 22 -11.28 8.68 -8.19
C SER A 22 -10.12 7.74 -8.52
N ILE A 23 -10.17 6.50 -8.01
CA ILE A 23 -9.17 5.48 -8.33
C ILE A 23 -9.18 5.14 -9.81
N THR A 24 -10.36 4.95 -10.38
CA THR A 24 -10.53 4.61 -11.80
C THR A 24 -9.97 5.70 -12.70
N ASP A 25 -10.22 6.96 -12.38
CA ASP A 25 -9.76 8.11 -13.14
C ASP A 25 -8.22 8.19 -13.11
N TYR A 26 -7.60 8.19 -11.92
CA TYR A 26 -6.15 8.23 -11.81
C TYR A 26 -5.46 6.97 -12.34
N ALA A 27 -6.08 5.79 -12.22
CA ALA A 27 -5.56 4.58 -12.84
C ALA A 27 -5.56 4.70 -14.38
N ASN A 28 -6.62 5.24 -14.97
CA ASN A 28 -6.67 5.48 -16.42
C ASN A 28 -5.62 6.50 -16.89
N GLU A 29 -5.40 7.57 -16.13
CA GLU A 29 -4.34 8.55 -16.41
C GLU A 29 -2.95 7.92 -16.30
N ALA A 30 -2.69 7.16 -15.25
CA ALA A 30 -1.42 6.45 -15.04
C ALA A 30 -1.15 5.43 -16.18
N ILE A 31 -2.19 4.72 -16.62
CA ILE A 31 -2.09 3.78 -17.75
C ILE A 31 -1.75 4.51 -19.05
N LYS A 32 -2.38 5.65 -19.32
CA LYS A 32 -2.04 6.50 -20.48
C LYS A 32 -0.60 6.99 -20.41
N ALA A 33 -0.07 7.23 -19.20
CA ALA A 33 1.32 7.59 -18.97
C ALA A 33 2.30 6.37 -19.04
N GLY A 34 1.80 5.16 -19.26
CA GLY A 34 2.61 3.96 -19.47
C GLY A 34 2.71 3.02 -18.27
N ALA A 35 1.93 3.20 -17.20
CA ALA A 35 1.96 2.31 -16.04
C ALA A 35 1.58 0.87 -16.40
N GLU A 36 2.29 -0.09 -15.85
CA GLU A 36 2.05 -1.53 -15.98
C GLU A 36 1.60 -2.16 -14.65
N PHE A 37 2.03 -1.56 -13.54
CA PHE A 37 1.63 -1.93 -12.19
C PHE A 37 1.16 -0.68 -11.44
N ILE A 38 -0.05 -0.71 -10.88
CA ILE A 38 -0.71 0.41 -10.22
C ILE A 38 -1.00 0.02 -8.78
N LEU A 39 -0.64 0.89 -7.83
CA LEU A 39 -0.90 0.69 -6.41
C LEU A 39 -1.78 1.81 -5.87
N THR A 40 -2.80 1.44 -5.08
CA THR A 40 -3.63 2.39 -4.34
C THR A 40 -3.21 2.46 -2.88
N PRO A 41 -3.50 3.55 -2.15
CA PRO A 41 -3.15 3.68 -0.73
C PRO A 41 -3.99 2.79 0.19
N GLU A 42 -3.67 2.76 1.47
CA GLU A 42 -4.50 2.16 2.53
C GLU A 42 -5.86 2.85 2.63
N ASN A 43 -6.92 2.12 3.00
CA ASN A 43 -8.31 2.58 3.08
C ASN A 43 -8.88 3.10 1.74
N SER A 44 -8.45 2.50 0.63
CA SER A 44 -8.83 2.96 -0.71
C SER A 44 -10.32 2.82 -0.99
N SER A 45 -11.02 1.81 -0.43
CA SER A 45 -12.45 1.64 -0.65
C SER A 45 -13.28 2.56 0.24
N LEU A 46 -12.86 2.74 1.49
CA LEU A 46 -13.63 3.45 2.50
C LEU A 46 -12.69 4.00 3.58
N PHE A 47 -12.81 5.29 3.87
CA PHE A 47 -12.06 5.94 4.92
C PHE A 47 -13.01 6.44 6.01
N SER A 48 -13.02 5.81 7.18
CA SER A 48 -13.74 6.26 8.36
C SER A 48 -13.00 5.89 9.64
N LEU A 49 -13.15 6.71 10.68
CA LEU A 49 -12.70 6.42 12.06
C LEU A 49 -13.84 5.88 12.91
N ASP A 50 -15.10 6.02 12.46
CA ASP A 50 -16.26 5.49 13.17
C ASP A 50 -16.42 3.99 12.90
N GLY A 51 -16.25 3.18 13.93
CA GLY A 51 -16.37 1.73 13.82
C GLY A 51 -17.77 1.24 13.46
N LYS A 52 -18.82 1.94 13.89
CA LYS A 52 -20.21 1.59 13.54
C LYS A 52 -20.45 1.85 12.05
N GLU A 53 -19.99 2.99 11.55
CA GLU A 53 -20.07 3.33 10.13
C GLU A 53 -19.29 2.31 9.27
N LEU A 54 -18.06 1.96 9.67
CA LEU A 54 -17.26 0.95 8.99
C LEU A 54 -17.99 -0.40 8.91
N LEU A 55 -18.48 -0.90 10.06
CA LEU A 55 -19.18 -2.19 10.09
C LEU A 55 -20.49 -2.19 9.30
N ALA A 56 -21.16 -1.03 9.20
CA ALA A 56 -22.40 -0.90 8.42
C ALA A 56 -22.14 -0.85 6.91
N LYS A 57 -21.06 -0.21 6.48
CA LYS A 57 -20.74 0.03 5.06
C LYS A 57 -19.79 -1.00 4.45
N CYS A 58 -18.96 -1.69 5.26
CA CYS A 58 -18.03 -2.67 4.75
C CYS A 58 -18.73 -3.98 4.39
N GLU A 59 -18.41 -4.46 3.20
CA GLU A 59 -18.80 -5.77 2.71
C GLU A 59 -17.81 -6.85 3.18
N GLY A 60 -18.25 -8.13 3.15
CA GLY A 60 -17.36 -9.27 3.28
C GLY A 60 -16.41 -9.40 2.09
N TYR A 61 -15.55 -10.41 2.12
CA TYR A 61 -14.61 -10.66 1.03
C TYR A 61 -15.30 -11.24 -0.21
N GLU A 62 -16.17 -12.22 0.03
CA GLU A 62 -16.97 -12.84 -1.02
C GLU A 62 -17.95 -11.83 -1.62
N ASN A 63 -18.02 -11.75 -2.93
CA ASN A 63 -18.90 -10.85 -3.67
C ASN A 63 -18.76 -9.33 -3.37
N ASN A 64 -17.60 -8.91 -2.88
CA ASN A 64 -17.33 -7.51 -2.59
C ASN A 64 -17.36 -6.65 -3.87
N SER A 65 -18.25 -5.68 -3.90
CA SER A 65 -18.53 -4.84 -5.08
C SER A 65 -17.33 -3.99 -5.52
N PHE A 66 -16.58 -3.47 -4.58
CA PHE A 66 -15.34 -2.71 -4.85
C PHE A 66 -14.26 -3.61 -5.46
N ILE A 67 -14.03 -4.79 -4.88
CA ILE A 67 -13.05 -5.76 -5.40
C ILE A 67 -13.42 -6.17 -6.83
N GLN A 68 -14.69 -6.51 -7.09
CA GLN A 68 -15.16 -6.87 -8.42
C GLN A 68 -14.94 -5.76 -9.45
N SER A 69 -15.14 -4.49 -9.05
CA SER A 69 -14.88 -3.33 -9.91
C SER A 69 -13.41 -3.18 -10.24
N MET A 70 -12.52 -3.39 -9.26
CA MET A 70 -11.06 -3.37 -9.46
C MET A 70 -10.58 -4.54 -10.33
N GLN A 71 -11.19 -5.72 -10.21
CA GLN A 71 -10.91 -6.87 -11.08
C GLN A 71 -11.32 -6.59 -12.54
N LYS A 72 -12.50 -5.98 -12.74
CA LYS A 72 -12.97 -5.55 -14.07
C LYS A 72 -12.02 -4.50 -14.68
N LEU A 73 -11.58 -3.52 -13.90
CA LEU A 73 -10.62 -2.50 -14.33
C LEU A 73 -9.30 -3.16 -14.76
N SER A 74 -8.71 -4.00 -13.91
CA SER A 74 -7.47 -4.73 -14.18
C SER A 74 -7.57 -5.54 -15.48
N LYS A 75 -8.63 -6.35 -15.62
CA LYS A 75 -8.89 -7.19 -16.80
C LYS A 75 -9.05 -6.38 -18.07
N SER A 76 -9.88 -5.32 -18.04
CA SER A 76 -10.16 -4.48 -19.20
C SER A 76 -8.94 -3.73 -19.71
N LYS A 77 -8.09 -3.27 -18.78
CA LYS A 77 -6.85 -2.53 -19.09
C LYS A 77 -5.63 -3.43 -19.27
N LYS A 78 -5.72 -4.72 -18.93
CA LYS A 78 -4.62 -5.71 -18.93
C LYS A 78 -3.44 -5.23 -18.07
N LYS A 79 -3.71 -4.71 -16.86
CA LYS A 79 -2.71 -4.15 -15.94
C LYS A 79 -2.76 -4.85 -14.59
N TRP A 80 -1.61 -4.91 -13.92
CA TRP A 80 -1.54 -5.34 -12.53
C TRP A 80 -2.03 -4.23 -11.62
N ILE A 81 -2.83 -4.59 -10.61
CA ILE A 81 -3.34 -3.64 -9.61
C ILE A 81 -3.13 -4.20 -8.22
N LEU A 82 -2.58 -3.39 -7.31
CA LEU A 82 -2.58 -3.64 -5.88
C LEU A 82 -3.59 -2.70 -5.22
N ILE A 83 -4.66 -3.26 -4.65
CA ILE A 83 -5.47 -2.54 -3.68
C ILE A 83 -4.65 -2.50 -2.40
N GLY A 84 -4.20 -1.30 -1.99
CA GLY A 84 -3.18 -1.12 -0.97
C GLY A 84 -3.61 -1.47 0.46
N GLY A 85 -4.89 -1.52 0.69
CA GLY A 85 -5.53 -1.91 1.94
C GLY A 85 -6.95 -1.41 1.95
N MET A 86 -7.87 -2.27 2.38
CA MET A 86 -9.27 -1.92 2.52
C MET A 86 -9.90 -2.68 3.69
N PRO A 87 -10.89 -2.09 4.36
CA PRO A 87 -11.62 -2.79 5.40
C PRO A 87 -12.49 -3.90 4.78
N ILE A 88 -12.33 -5.12 5.27
CA ILE A 88 -13.13 -6.30 4.90
C ILE A 88 -13.83 -6.82 6.14
N LYS A 89 -15.14 -6.99 6.07
CA LYS A 89 -15.95 -7.53 7.16
C LYS A 89 -15.74 -9.03 7.29
N VAL A 90 -15.32 -9.48 8.46
CA VAL A 90 -15.08 -10.91 8.75
C VAL A 90 -16.06 -11.45 9.79
N SER A 91 -16.71 -10.58 10.56
CA SER A 91 -17.81 -10.95 11.46
C SER A 91 -18.76 -9.76 11.66
N SER A 92 -19.79 -9.93 12.47
CA SER A 92 -20.73 -8.83 12.82
C SER A 92 -20.04 -7.66 13.54
N SER A 93 -18.88 -7.88 14.17
CA SER A 93 -18.18 -6.90 15.00
C SER A 93 -16.73 -6.65 14.64
N LYS A 94 -16.16 -7.40 13.68
CA LYS A 94 -14.73 -7.31 13.33
C LYS A 94 -14.49 -7.22 11.82
N LEU A 95 -13.41 -6.49 11.53
CA LEU A 95 -12.86 -6.28 10.19
C LEU A 95 -11.43 -6.84 10.13
N VAL A 96 -10.90 -6.99 8.92
CA VAL A 96 -9.45 -7.04 8.63
C VAL A 96 -9.11 -5.91 7.67
N ASN A 97 -7.88 -5.41 7.74
CA ASN A 97 -7.35 -4.45 6.76
C ASN A 97 -6.57 -5.24 5.71
N ARG A 98 -7.20 -5.49 4.55
CA ARG A 98 -6.69 -6.42 3.54
C ARG A 98 -6.14 -5.71 2.31
N SER A 99 -4.89 -6.00 1.96
CA SER A 99 -4.30 -5.68 0.67
C SER A 99 -4.56 -6.82 -0.32
N ILE A 100 -4.86 -6.50 -1.58
CA ILE A 100 -5.28 -7.47 -2.60
C ILE A 100 -4.54 -7.21 -3.90
N LEU A 101 -3.79 -8.20 -4.37
CA LEU A 101 -3.09 -8.13 -5.65
C LEU A 101 -3.91 -8.81 -6.75
N ILE A 102 -4.16 -8.07 -7.82
CA ILE A 102 -4.94 -8.50 -8.98
C ILE A 102 -4.02 -8.51 -10.21
N ASN A 103 -4.01 -9.63 -10.94
CA ASN A 103 -3.23 -9.78 -12.17
C ASN A 103 -3.96 -9.18 -13.39
N LYS A 104 -3.27 -9.09 -14.53
CA LYS A 104 -3.80 -8.53 -15.79
C LYS A 104 -5.02 -9.25 -16.36
N SER A 105 -5.35 -10.45 -15.87
CA SER A 105 -6.55 -11.20 -16.24
C SER A 105 -7.74 -10.89 -15.32
N GLY A 106 -7.54 -10.06 -14.28
CA GLY A 106 -8.56 -9.72 -13.29
C GLY A 106 -8.68 -10.74 -12.16
N GLU A 107 -7.73 -11.67 -12.03
CA GLU A 107 -7.73 -12.70 -10.99
C GLU A 107 -6.97 -12.19 -9.74
N ILE A 108 -7.50 -12.48 -8.56
CA ILE A 108 -6.80 -12.24 -7.31
C ILE A 108 -5.71 -13.30 -7.16
N VAL A 109 -4.46 -12.87 -7.09
CA VAL A 109 -3.31 -13.78 -7.01
C VAL A 109 -2.68 -13.84 -5.63
N LYS A 110 -2.90 -12.84 -4.79
CA LYS A 110 -2.42 -12.80 -3.41
C LYS A 110 -3.22 -11.81 -2.58
N THR A 111 -3.41 -12.14 -1.30
CA THR A 111 -3.94 -11.22 -0.28
C THR A 111 -2.99 -11.14 0.89
N TYR A 112 -3.07 -10.04 1.63
CA TYR A 112 -2.33 -9.80 2.86
C TYR A 112 -3.22 -9.06 3.85
N ASP A 113 -3.38 -9.59 5.05
CA ASP A 113 -4.03 -8.90 6.16
C ASP A 113 -2.97 -8.23 7.03
N LYS A 114 -3.15 -6.95 7.31
CA LYS A 114 -2.24 -6.14 8.12
C LYS A 114 -1.93 -6.83 9.45
N MET A 115 -0.65 -7.03 9.74
CA MET A 115 -0.23 -7.76 10.94
C MET A 115 -0.15 -6.86 12.18
N HIS A 116 0.27 -5.60 12.01
CA HIS A 116 0.53 -4.71 13.14
C HIS A 116 -0.54 -3.62 13.22
N MET A 117 -1.31 -3.65 14.31
CA MET A 117 -2.40 -2.70 14.55
C MET A 117 -1.87 -1.37 15.07
N PHE A 118 -2.45 -0.27 14.56
CA PHE A 118 -2.06 1.09 14.93
C PHE A 118 -2.73 1.50 16.26
N ASP A 119 -2.21 0.95 17.35
CA ASP A 119 -2.64 1.29 18.71
C ASP A 119 -1.60 2.23 19.33
N VAL A 120 -1.87 3.53 19.29
CA VAL A 120 -0.89 4.56 19.66
C VAL A 120 -1.54 5.73 20.36
N VAL A 121 -0.77 6.36 21.25
CA VAL A 121 -1.08 7.65 21.89
C VAL A 121 -0.04 8.65 21.39
N LEU A 122 -0.43 9.55 20.49
CA LEU A 122 0.46 10.56 19.91
C LEU A 122 0.43 11.85 20.71
N SER A 123 -0.73 12.17 21.31
CA SER A 123 -0.92 13.29 22.24
C SER A 123 -2.15 13.04 23.11
N SER A 124 -2.47 13.97 24.01
CA SER A 124 -3.71 13.92 24.81
C SER A 124 -4.99 13.98 23.93
N THR A 125 -4.89 14.50 22.71
CA THR A 125 -6.03 14.68 21.78
C THR A 125 -5.94 13.82 20.54
N GLU A 126 -4.82 13.10 20.31
CA GLU A 126 -4.62 12.26 19.13
C GLU A 126 -4.23 10.84 19.56
N GLN A 127 -5.22 9.96 19.62
CA GLN A 127 -5.08 8.56 19.99
C GLN A 127 -5.79 7.66 18.98
N TYR A 128 -5.25 6.48 18.77
CA TYR A 128 -5.80 5.48 17.85
C TYR A 128 -5.75 4.11 18.52
N GLN A 129 -6.79 3.31 18.31
CA GLN A 129 -6.91 1.95 18.79
C GLN A 129 -7.53 1.08 17.70
N GLU A 130 -6.69 0.75 16.71
CA GLU A 130 -7.11 0.00 15.52
C GLU A 130 -7.58 -1.41 15.87
N SER A 131 -6.95 -2.06 16.87
CA SER A 131 -7.30 -3.41 17.34
C SER A 131 -8.71 -3.55 17.91
N GLU A 132 -9.37 -2.45 18.33
CA GLU A 132 -10.77 -2.51 18.72
C GLU A 132 -11.68 -2.97 17.59
N LYS A 133 -11.34 -2.66 16.34
CA LYS A 133 -12.17 -2.89 15.15
C LYS A 133 -11.60 -3.95 14.23
N TYR A 134 -10.28 -4.04 14.14
CA TYR A 134 -9.58 -4.90 13.20
C TYR A 134 -8.89 -6.08 13.88
N LEU A 135 -8.97 -7.25 13.27
CA LEU A 135 -8.17 -8.40 13.63
C LEU A 135 -6.84 -8.34 12.87
N PRO A 136 -5.71 -8.65 13.56
CA PRO A 136 -4.42 -8.71 12.92
C PRO A 136 -4.28 -9.95 12.03
N GLY A 137 -3.57 -9.80 10.90
CA GLY A 137 -3.03 -10.91 10.14
C GLY A 137 -1.94 -11.64 10.93
N GLN A 138 -1.62 -12.87 10.51
CA GLN A 138 -0.66 -13.72 11.22
C GLN A 138 0.59 -14.03 10.40
N GLU A 139 0.53 -13.82 9.08
CA GLU A 139 1.60 -14.23 8.16
C GLU A 139 2.01 -13.11 7.22
N ILE A 140 3.30 -13.11 6.88
CA ILE A 140 3.81 -12.28 5.79
C ILE A 140 3.25 -12.78 4.45
N ALA A 141 3.01 -11.88 3.51
CA ALA A 141 2.58 -12.25 2.17
C ALA A 141 3.62 -11.86 1.13
N ILE A 142 3.95 -12.83 0.29
CA ILE A 142 4.85 -12.67 -0.85
C ILE A 142 4.10 -13.07 -2.11
N ALA A 143 4.16 -12.24 -3.13
CA ALA A 143 3.55 -12.50 -4.43
C ALA A 143 4.61 -12.56 -5.53
N ASN A 144 4.39 -13.42 -6.53
CA ASN A 144 5.21 -13.45 -7.73
C ASN A 144 4.60 -12.51 -8.78
N LEU A 145 5.32 -11.45 -9.13
CA LEU A 145 5.03 -10.61 -10.27
C LEU A 145 5.87 -11.08 -11.48
N PRO A 146 5.51 -10.69 -12.72
CA PRO A 146 6.34 -11.00 -13.90
C PRO A 146 7.78 -10.47 -13.80
N TRP A 147 7.99 -9.46 -12.96
CA TRP A 147 9.26 -8.74 -12.83
C TRP A 147 10.07 -9.12 -11.58
N GLY A 148 9.52 -9.94 -10.68
CA GLY A 148 10.16 -10.35 -9.43
C GLY A 148 9.19 -10.50 -8.26
N LYS A 149 9.69 -10.84 -7.09
CA LYS A 149 8.86 -11.04 -5.90
C LYS A 149 8.52 -9.72 -5.21
N LEU A 150 7.25 -9.57 -4.84
CA LEU A 150 6.71 -8.46 -4.06
C LEU A 150 6.42 -8.91 -2.62
N GLY A 151 7.01 -8.26 -1.64
CA GLY A 151 6.59 -8.32 -0.24
C GLY A 151 5.47 -7.33 0.02
N MET A 152 4.37 -7.80 0.60
CA MET A 152 3.19 -6.97 0.88
C MET A 152 3.18 -6.54 2.35
N SER A 153 2.93 -5.26 2.60
CA SER A 153 2.73 -4.69 3.94
C SER A 153 1.69 -3.56 3.88
N ILE A 154 1.25 -3.07 5.03
CA ILE A 154 0.31 -1.95 5.13
C ILE A 154 0.74 -1.01 6.26
N CYS A 155 1.05 0.25 5.94
CA CYS A 155 1.14 1.41 6.82
C CYS A 155 2.00 1.19 8.07
N TYR A 156 1.38 0.88 9.21
CA TYR A 156 2.06 0.71 10.50
C TYR A 156 3.11 -0.40 10.50
N ASP A 157 2.95 -1.41 9.62
CA ASP A 157 3.95 -2.46 9.40
C ASP A 157 5.34 -1.88 9.08
N LEU A 158 5.40 -0.66 8.50
CA LEU A 158 6.65 0.04 8.20
C LEU A 158 7.59 0.16 9.40
N ARG A 159 7.05 0.15 10.63
CA ARG A 159 7.84 0.27 11.86
C ARG A 159 8.50 -1.04 12.31
N PHE A 160 8.24 -2.15 11.64
CA PHE A 160 8.69 -3.49 12.04
C PHE A 160 9.74 -4.04 11.07
N PRO A 161 11.04 -3.70 11.23
CA PRO A 161 12.10 -4.03 10.27
C PRO A 161 12.28 -5.52 10.04
N LYS A 162 12.05 -6.37 11.06
CA LYS A 162 12.18 -7.83 10.95
C LYS A 162 11.29 -8.44 9.87
N MET A 163 10.08 -7.87 9.67
CA MET A 163 9.15 -8.31 8.63
C MET A 163 9.76 -8.09 7.24
N TYR A 164 10.29 -6.90 6.96
CA TYR A 164 10.90 -6.54 5.69
C TYR A 164 12.17 -7.33 5.42
N ARG A 165 13.01 -7.51 6.45
CA ARG A 165 14.20 -8.35 6.37
C ARG A 165 13.85 -9.80 5.99
N LYS A 166 12.81 -10.37 6.60
CA LYS A 166 12.32 -11.71 6.26
C LYS A 166 11.85 -11.80 4.82
N MET A 167 11.08 -10.80 4.33
CA MET A 167 10.66 -10.74 2.93
C MET A 167 11.85 -10.68 1.97
N ALA A 168 12.85 -9.83 2.25
CA ALA A 168 14.06 -9.70 1.44
C ALA A 168 14.87 -11.00 1.39
N LYS A 169 15.05 -11.70 2.53
CA LYS A 169 15.71 -13.01 2.60
C LYS A 169 14.94 -14.09 1.82
N LEU A 170 13.63 -13.98 1.68
CA LEU A 170 12.80 -14.85 0.84
C LEU A 170 12.78 -14.44 -0.65
N GLY A 171 13.62 -13.47 -1.01
CA GLY A 171 13.88 -13.04 -2.39
C GLY A 171 12.99 -11.91 -2.89
N CYS A 172 12.27 -11.19 -2.02
CA CYS A 172 11.55 -10.00 -2.46
C CYS A 172 12.53 -8.92 -2.89
N ILE A 173 12.31 -8.37 -4.08
CA ILE A 173 13.01 -7.22 -4.63
C ILE A 173 12.12 -5.97 -4.71
N PHE A 174 10.84 -6.14 -4.45
CA PHE A 174 9.84 -5.09 -4.34
C PHE A 174 9.13 -5.19 -2.99
N LEU A 175 8.83 -4.03 -2.38
CA LEU A 175 8.11 -3.89 -1.12
C LEU A 175 6.97 -2.88 -1.32
N SER A 176 5.72 -3.28 -1.06
CA SER A 176 4.59 -2.35 -1.06
C SER A 176 4.29 -1.86 0.35
N VAL A 177 4.10 -0.55 0.50
CA VAL A 177 3.81 0.13 1.78
C VAL A 177 2.66 1.13 1.60
N PRO A 178 1.48 0.68 1.14
CA PRO A 178 0.32 1.55 1.06
C PRO A 178 -0.06 2.06 2.44
N SER A 179 -0.41 3.35 2.55
CA SER A 179 -0.53 3.98 3.86
C SER A 179 -1.58 5.07 3.95
N ALA A 180 -2.12 5.22 5.16
CA ALA A 180 -2.86 6.39 5.63
C ALA A 180 -2.12 6.99 6.84
N PHE A 181 -0.84 7.32 6.65
CA PHE A 181 0.06 7.79 7.71
C PHE A 181 -0.43 9.12 8.27
N THR A 182 -0.46 9.26 9.61
CA THR A 182 -0.85 10.54 10.23
C THR A 182 0.14 11.64 9.84
N LYS A 183 -0.35 12.88 9.71
CA LYS A 183 0.51 14.03 9.43
C LYS A 183 1.60 14.17 10.48
N THR A 184 1.23 14.10 11.77
CA THR A 184 2.12 14.26 12.93
C THR A 184 3.34 13.32 12.88
N THR A 185 3.13 12.04 12.58
CA THR A 185 4.23 11.07 12.50
C THR A 185 4.88 11.02 11.13
N GLY A 186 4.15 11.38 10.09
CA GLY A 186 4.63 11.40 8.72
C GLY A 186 5.75 12.42 8.53
N GLU A 187 5.58 13.64 9.03
CA GLU A 187 6.57 14.72 8.97
C GLU A 187 7.94 14.31 9.55
N LYS A 188 7.93 13.43 10.55
CA LYS A 188 9.15 13.02 11.27
C LYS A 188 9.75 11.71 10.75
N HIS A 189 8.92 10.76 10.29
CA HIS A 189 9.34 9.37 10.16
C HIS A 189 9.19 8.80 8.74
N TRP A 190 8.26 9.31 7.92
CA TRP A 190 7.83 8.67 6.68
C TRP A 190 8.99 8.42 5.70
N HIS A 191 9.68 9.46 5.31
CA HIS A 191 10.78 9.38 4.35
C HIS A 191 11.92 8.51 4.89
N THR A 192 12.35 8.79 6.12
CA THR A 192 13.47 8.07 6.77
C THR A 192 13.20 6.57 6.85
N LEU A 193 12.00 6.17 7.30
CA LEU A 193 11.67 4.75 7.42
C LEU A 193 11.57 4.05 6.06
N LEU A 194 10.95 4.68 5.06
CA LEU A 194 10.84 4.08 3.73
C LEU A 194 12.20 3.92 3.06
N GLN A 195 13.07 4.94 3.14
CA GLN A 195 14.44 4.87 2.63
C GLN A 195 15.24 3.79 3.37
N ALA A 196 15.11 3.69 4.70
CA ALA A 196 15.75 2.63 5.47
C ALA A 196 15.30 1.24 4.97
N ARG A 197 13.99 1.01 4.76
CA ARG A 197 13.49 -0.27 4.21
C ARG A 197 14.04 -0.58 2.83
N ALA A 198 14.21 0.44 1.99
CA ALA A 198 14.82 0.26 0.67
C ALA A 198 16.30 -0.15 0.79
N ILE A 199 17.09 0.64 1.53
CA ILE A 199 18.56 0.49 1.64
C ILE A 199 18.94 -0.81 2.35
N GLU A 200 18.39 -1.07 3.54
CA GLU A 200 18.76 -2.23 4.35
C GLU A 200 18.39 -3.58 3.69
N ASN A 201 17.42 -3.58 2.78
CA ASN A 201 16.93 -4.78 2.10
C ASN A 201 17.32 -4.84 0.61
N PHE A 202 17.96 -3.80 0.08
CA PHE A 202 18.21 -3.62 -1.35
C PHE A 202 16.98 -3.96 -2.19
N SER A 203 15.87 -3.30 -1.88
CA SER A 203 14.58 -3.53 -2.52
C SER A 203 13.95 -2.20 -2.91
N TYR A 204 13.23 -2.17 -4.04
CA TYR A 204 12.36 -1.04 -4.35
C TYR A 204 11.25 -0.92 -3.32
N VAL A 205 10.88 0.31 -2.97
CA VAL A 205 9.72 0.58 -2.10
C VAL A 205 8.68 1.37 -2.89
N PHE A 206 7.45 0.85 -2.91
CA PHE A 206 6.28 1.48 -3.52
C PHE A 206 5.31 1.88 -2.40
N ALA A 207 5.17 3.16 -2.15
CA ALA A 207 4.45 3.70 -1.01
C ALA A 207 3.35 4.69 -1.43
N PRO A 208 2.22 4.20 -2.00
CA PRO A 208 1.06 5.04 -2.25
C PRO A 208 0.43 5.49 -0.92
N ALA A 209 0.02 6.75 -0.82
CA ALA A 209 -0.41 7.35 0.43
C ALA A 209 -1.74 8.10 0.33
N GLN A 210 -2.51 8.09 1.42
CA GLN A 210 -3.60 9.02 1.65
C GLN A 210 -3.03 10.40 1.99
N THR A 211 -3.67 11.48 1.51
CA THR A 211 -3.21 12.86 1.69
C THR A 211 -4.32 13.79 2.15
N GLY A 212 -3.93 14.89 2.80
CA GLY A 212 -4.81 16.01 3.11
C GLY A 212 -5.70 15.79 4.33
N THR A 213 -6.80 16.56 4.37
CA THR A 213 -7.79 16.50 5.47
C THR A 213 -9.01 15.73 5.00
N HIS A 214 -9.28 14.61 5.66
CA HIS A 214 -10.47 13.80 5.40
C HIS A 214 -11.72 14.40 6.05
N PHE A 215 -12.90 13.96 5.59
CA PHE A 215 -14.20 14.49 6.07
C PHE A 215 -14.36 14.43 7.60
N ASN A 216 -13.71 13.49 8.28
CA ASN A 216 -13.71 13.33 9.74
C ASN A 216 -12.60 14.16 10.43
N LYS A 217 -12.03 15.14 9.74
CA LYS A 217 -10.96 16.04 10.20
C LYS A 217 -9.60 15.35 10.42
N ARG A 218 -9.46 14.03 10.23
CA ARG A 218 -8.16 13.36 10.26
C ARG A 218 -7.26 13.89 9.16
N GLN A 219 -6.02 14.22 9.48
CA GLN A 219 -5.01 14.63 8.51
C GLN A 219 -4.04 13.48 8.22
N THR A 220 -3.82 13.21 6.94
CA THR A 220 -2.82 12.27 6.45
C THR A 220 -1.70 13.00 5.71
N PHE A 221 -0.50 12.42 5.78
CA PHE A 221 0.72 13.11 5.40
C PHE A 221 0.88 13.26 3.88
N GLY A 222 0.34 12.34 3.09
CA GLY A 222 0.61 12.30 1.66
C GLY A 222 2.01 11.75 1.38
N HIS A 223 2.74 12.46 0.52
CA HIS A 223 4.09 12.08 0.13
C HIS A 223 4.17 10.65 -0.38
N SER A 224 3.29 10.29 -1.35
CA SER A 224 3.45 9.01 -2.06
C SER A 224 4.84 8.95 -2.67
N LEU A 225 5.54 7.82 -2.48
CA LEU A 225 6.94 7.67 -2.87
C LEU A 225 7.17 6.39 -3.67
N ILE A 226 8.08 6.47 -4.64
CA ILE A 226 8.74 5.33 -5.26
C ILE A 226 10.24 5.49 -4.98
N ILE A 227 10.85 4.50 -4.32
CA ILE A 227 12.23 4.56 -3.85
C ILE A 227 13.01 3.38 -4.44
N SER A 228 14.21 3.65 -4.94
CA SER A 228 15.12 2.64 -5.48
C SER A 228 15.83 1.86 -4.36
N PRO A 229 16.43 0.69 -4.67
CA PRO A 229 17.11 -0.16 -3.68
C PRO A 229 18.29 0.49 -2.96
N ASP A 230 18.86 1.55 -3.52
CA ASP A 230 19.94 2.36 -2.93
C ASP A 230 19.41 3.59 -2.15
N GLY A 231 18.09 3.70 -1.99
CA GLY A 231 17.45 4.75 -1.21
C GLY A 231 17.16 6.05 -1.95
N VAL A 232 17.40 6.11 -3.27
CA VAL A 232 17.08 7.29 -4.08
C VAL A 232 15.57 7.38 -4.29
N ILE A 233 14.99 8.54 -4.03
CA ILE A 233 13.58 8.83 -4.33
C ILE A 233 13.45 9.06 -5.84
N LEU A 234 12.83 8.10 -6.55
CA LEU A 234 12.62 8.17 -7.99
C LEU A 234 11.44 9.06 -8.36
N ALA A 235 10.41 9.06 -7.53
CA ALA A 235 9.24 9.91 -7.71
C ALA A 235 8.56 10.20 -6.36
N GLU A 236 8.05 11.42 -6.22
CA GLU A 236 7.33 11.87 -5.03
C GLU A 236 6.15 12.75 -5.40
N LYS A 237 4.99 12.55 -4.73
CA LYS A 237 3.88 13.51 -4.74
C LYS A 237 3.67 14.06 -3.33
N LYS A 238 4.12 15.28 -3.10
CA LYS A 238 4.10 15.90 -1.77
C LYS A 238 2.69 16.13 -1.23
N SER A 239 1.79 16.62 -2.06
CA SER A 239 0.42 16.99 -1.65
C SER A 239 -0.58 16.86 -2.80
N GLY A 240 -1.87 16.97 -2.47
CA GLY A 240 -2.97 16.85 -3.42
C GLY A 240 -3.14 15.42 -3.96
N THR A 241 -4.27 15.15 -4.58
CA THR A 241 -4.58 13.84 -5.19
C THR A 241 -3.93 13.69 -6.56
N GLY A 242 -3.83 12.47 -7.07
CA GLY A 242 -3.21 12.14 -8.37
C GLY A 242 -2.35 10.90 -8.30
N PHE A 243 -1.30 10.82 -9.10
CA PHE A 243 -0.37 9.69 -9.09
C PHE A 243 1.08 10.14 -9.31
N ILE A 244 2.01 9.26 -9.01
CA ILE A 244 3.42 9.31 -9.42
C ILE A 244 3.74 8.09 -10.27
N LEU A 245 4.72 8.21 -11.16
CA LEU A 245 5.17 7.17 -12.07
C LEU A 245 6.71 7.11 -12.07
N ALA A 246 7.26 5.89 -12.09
CA ALA A 246 8.69 5.68 -12.29
C ALA A 246 8.95 4.40 -13.09
N GLU A 247 10.00 4.42 -13.94
CA GLU A 247 10.55 3.21 -14.56
C GLU A 247 11.39 2.45 -13.53
N ILE A 248 11.17 1.15 -13.43
CA ILE A 248 11.81 0.24 -12.50
C ILE A 248 12.69 -0.73 -13.26
N ASP A 249 13.96 -0.83 -12.89
CA ASP A 249 14.87 -1.87 -13.40
C ASP A 249 14.96 -3.03 -12.38
N GLY A 250 14.29 -4.13 -12.66
CA GLY A 250 14.27 -5.30 -11.79
C GLY A 250 15.64 -5.99 -11.59
N SER A 251 16.69 -5.59 -12.31
CA SER A 251 18.05 -6.14 -12.13
C SER A 251 18.87 -5.40 -11.04
N LEU A 252 18.51 -4.15 -10.73
CA LEU A 252 19.27 -3.32 -9.78
C LEU A 252 19.40 -3.92 -8.38
N PRO A 253 18.35 -4.52 -7.77
CA PRO A 253 18.46 -5.16 -6.45
C PRO A 253 19.56 -6.23 -6.41
N ASP A 254 19.62 -7.11 -7.39
CA ASP A 254 20.62 -8.18 -7.44
C ASP A 254 22.06 -7.65 -7.62
N ILE A 255 22.21 -6.58 -8.39
CA ILE A 255 23.51 -5.90 -8.57
C ILE A 255 24.00 -5.35 -7.23
N LEU A 256 23.12 -4.66 -6.49
CA LEU A 256 23.46 -4.05 -5.21
C LEU A 256 23.71 -5.10 -4.12
N ARG A 257 22.91 -6.16 -4.05
CA ARG A 257 23.09 -7.28 -3.11
C ARG A 257 24.41 -8.03 -3.31
N LYS A 258 24.87 -8.12 -4.57
CA LYS A 258 26.22 -8.67 -4.86
C LYS A 258 27.34 -7.73 -4.45
N LYS A 259 27.16 -6.41 -4.61
CA LYS A 259 28.17 -5.41 -4.20
C LYS A 259 28.29 -5.27 -2.70
N ILE A 260 27.15 -5.35 -1.99
CA ILE A 260 27.08 -5.19 -0.51
C ILE A 260 26.27 -6.38 0.04
N PRO A 261 26.91 -7.50 0.36
CA PRO A 261 26.21 -8.76 0.67
C PRO A 261 25.64 -8.83 2.11
N SER A 262 25.21 -7.71 2.68
CA SER A 262 24.73 -7.61 4.07
C SER A 262 23.52 -8.52 4.37
N LEU A 263 22.67 -8.81 3.38
CA LEU A 263 21.54 -9.74 3.56
C LEU A 263 21.96 -11.19 3.82
N HIS A 264 23.15 -11.58 3.41
CA HIS A 264 23.67 -12.95 3.61
C HIS A 264 24.41 -13.10 4.93
N LEU A 265 24.78 -11.98 5.56
CA LEU A 265 25.57 -11.96 6.80
C LEU A 265 24.69 -11.81 8.06
N ASP A 266 23.39 -11.57 7.91
CA ASP A 266 22.42 -11.30 8.98
C ASP A 266 21.55 -12.55 9.28
#